data_fdc02e2175221d8f6d674dbe04ef8434
#
_entry.id   fdc02e2175221d8f6d674dbe04ef8434
#
_cell.length_a   1.000
_cell.length_b   1.000
_cell.length_c   1.000
_cell.angle_alpha   90.00
_cell.angle_beta   90.00
_cell.angle_gamma   90.00
#
_symmetry.space_group_name_H-M   'P 1'
#
loop_
_entity.id
_entity.type
_entity.pdbx_description
1 polymer ?
#
loop_
_entity_poly.entity_id
_entity_poly.type
_entity_poly.pdbx_seq_one_letter_code
_entity_poly.pdbx_strand_id
1 'polypeptide(L)'
;MTTEFDKKTLTVGALLAMMNKLVEVDGEIADTEKERIAEIMDDYDEESHEITVGEAMSILTSLSAVDGHKDTEESTAIKELIEQHFDASAGENDASSESEDENEHETTEEAEDDEEESNEETEDVAESEETQKSHDEDIPDSTRTLNIDDEAHMWIHDLDLHYGNAQAIYNVSIPFERNAVTALIGPSGCGKSTLLRCLNRMNDLISICKIDGKIELEDDNIMTRGADLVTIRRRVGMVFQKPNPFPKSIYDNVAYGVRLHYNPSRRELDRIVESALRRAALWDEVSDRLHELGTSLSGGQQQRLCIARTIAVEPEVILMDEPCSALDPIATAKIEELILELKKHFTVVIVTHSMSQAQRVSDYTAFMYLGRLIEFDKTSVIFGDPNKELTRRYISGRFG
;
A
#
# COMPACT_ATOMS: atom_id res chain seq x y z
N MET A 1 -17.03 -10.88 16.39
CA MET A 1 -16.61 -10.87 17.81
C MET A 1 -15.22 -11.48 17.81
N THR A 2 -14.19 -10.65 17.88
CA THR A 2 -12.80 -11.11 18.07
C THR A 2 -12.73 -11.76 19.46
N THR A 3 -12.20 -12.97 19.53
CA THR A 3 -12.02 -13.68 20.81
C THR A 3 -10.87 -13.01 21.58
N GLU A 4 -10.82 -13.17 22.90
CA GLU A 4 -9.72 -12.68 23.73
C GLU A 4 -8.35 -13.26 23.28
N PHE A 5 -8.38 -14.42 22.64
CA PHE A 5 -7.24 -15.09 22.02
C PHE A 5 -6.72 -14.34 20.79
N ASP A 6 -7.58 -13.77 19.95
CA ASP A 6 -7.19 -13.03 18.74
C ASP A 6 -6.45 -11.73 19.04
N LYS A 7 -6.49 -11.23 20.28
CA LYS A 7 -5.80 -10.02 20.75
C LYS A 7 -4.40 -10.28 21.32
N LYS A 8 -3.99 -11.53 21.51
CA LYS A 8 -2.61 -11.86 21.90
C LYS A 8 -1.66 -11.53 20.76
N THR A 9 -0.43 -11.15 21.08
CA THR A 9 0.62 -10.81 20.12
C THR A 9 1.68 -11.90 20.06
N LEU A 10 2.28 -12.05 18.89
CA LEU A 10 3.38 -12.96 18.58
C LEU A 10 4.55 -12.16 18.03
N THR A 11 5.78 -12.57 18.30
CA THR A 11 6.94 -12.00 17.60
C THR A 11 7.02 -12.54 16.17
N VAL A 12 7.60 -11.78 15.26
CA VAL A 12 7.85 -12.20 13.87
C VAL A 12 8.70 -13.48 13.83
N GLY A 13 9.65 -13.64 14.74
CA GLY A 13 10.44 -14.85 14.88
C GLY A 13 9.61 -16.10 15.25
N ALA A 14 8.58 -15.94 16.08
CA ALA A 14 7.65 -17.03 16.42
C ALA A 14 6.78 -17.44 15.23
N LEU A 15 6.30 -16.46 14.45
CA LEU A 15 5.57 -16.72 13.21
C LEU A 15 6.41 -17.51 12.21
N LEU A 16 7.67 -17.11 12.03
CA LEU A 16 8.63 -17.81 11.18
C LEU A 16 8.86 -19.27 11.58
N ALA A 17 9.01 -19.52 12.89
CA ALA A 17 9.18 -20.86 13.40
C ALA A 17 7.94 -21.73 13.11
N MET A 18 6.74 -21.15 13.18
CA MET A 18 5.48 -21.83 12.85
C MET A 18 5.36 -22.09 11.34
N MET A 19 5.74 -21.14 10.50
CA MET A 19 5.78 -21.28 9.04
C MET A 19 6.72 -22.43 8.62
N ASN A 20 7.92 -22.49 9.21
CA ASN A 20 8.86 -23.58 8.96
C ASN A 20 8.32 -24.95 9.43
N LYS A 21 7.56 -25.00 10.53
CA LYS A 21 6.95 -26.27 10.98
C LYS A 21 5.81 -26.73 10.08
N LEU A 22 4.99 -25.84 9.54
CA LEU A 22 3.95 -26.17 8.57
C LEU A 22 4.54 -26.80 7.31
N VAL A 23 5.65 -26.27 6.87
CA VAL A 23 6.40 -26.76 5.71
C VAL A 23 7.04 -28.14 5.94
N GLU A 24 7.52 -28.45 7.16
CA GLU A 24 8.06 -29.75 7.50
C GLU A 24 7.01 -30.88 7.48
N VAL A 25 5.72 -30.55 7.59
CA VAL A 25 4.62 -31.52 7.59
C VAL A 25 4.33 -32.05 6.18
N ASP A 26 4.50 -31.24 5.13
CA ASP A 26 4.23 -31.63 3.73
C ASP A 26 5.45 -32.15 2.96
N GLY A 27 6.64 -32.06 3.50
CA GLY A 27 7.85 -32.76 3.01
C GLY A 27 8.62 -32.10 1.87
N GLU A 28 8.10 -31.13 1.15
CA GLU A 28 8.82 -30.30 0.16
C GLU A 28 8.14 -28.92 0.02
N ILE A 29 8.88 -27.85 0.32
CA ILE A 29 8.42 -26.49 0.03
C ILE A 29 8.49 -26.26 -1.47
N ALA A 30 7.37 -25.98 -2.11
CA ALA A 30 7.34 -25.50 -3.49
C ALA A 30 8.09 -24.16 -3.57
N ASP A 31 8.82 -23.92 -4.67
CA ASP A 31 9.60 -22.69 -4.84
C ASP A 31 8.71 -21.43 -4.79
N THR A 32 7.41 -21.56 -5.13
CA THR A 32 6.38 -20.52 -5.01
C THR A 32 6.04 -20.17 -3.55
N GLU A 33 6.10 -21.11 -2.63
CA GLU A 33 5.89 -20.89 -1.19
C GLU A 33 7.08 -20.19 -0.56
N LYS A 34 8.32 -20.54 -0.97
CA LYS A 34 9.54 -19.85 -0.52
C LYS A 34 9.56 -18.39 -0.97
N GLU A 35 9.14 -18.11 -2.21
CA GLU A 35 9.01 -16.75 -2.70
C GLU A 35 7.95 -15.96 -1.91
N ARG A 36 6.84 -16.60 -1.53
CA ARG A 36 5.77 -15.99 -0.77
C ARG A 36 6.15 -15.71 0.69
N ILE A 37 6.89 -16.63 1.31
CA ILE A 37 7.47 -16.44 2.65
C ILE A 37 8.46 -15.26 2.64
N ALA A 38 9.32 -15.19 1.64
CA ALA A 38 10.26 -14.08 1.48
C ALA A 38 9.56 -12.73 1.25
N GLU A 39 8.46 -12.70 0.47
CA GLU A 39 7.64 -11.48 0.28
C GLU A 39 7.00 -11.00 1.59
N ILE A 40 6.48 -11.93 2.40
CA ILE A 40 5.86 -11.61 3.70
C ILE A 40 6.93 -11.11 4.68
N MET A 41 8.13 -11.71 4.64
CA MET A 41 9.25 -11.34 5.50
C MET A 41 9.84 -9.96 5.20
N ASP A 42 9.81 -9.52 3.93
CA ASP A 42 10.28 -8.18 3.54
C ASP A 42 9.41 -7.05 4.10
N ASP A 43 8.18 -7.35 4.51
CA ASP A 43 7.25 -6.36 5.09
C ASP A 43 7.42 -6.20 6.62
N TYR A 44 8.16 -7.10 7.30
CA TYR A 44 8.35 -7.07 8.74
C TYR A 44 9.84 -7.01 9.12
N ASP A 45 10.20 -6.06 9.98
CA ASP A 45 11.57 -5.92 10.52
C ASP A 45 11.78 -6.97 11.63
N GLU A 46 12.82 -7.83 11.50
CA GLU A 46 13.04 -9.02 12.33
C GLU A 46 13.16 -8.76 13.84
N GLU A 47 13.48 -7.53 14.28
CA GLU A 47 13.83 -7.27 15.69
C GLU A 47 12.77 -6.56 16.54
N SER A 48 11.67 -6.06 15.99
CA SER A 48 10.80 -5.15 16.77
C SER A 48 9.29 -5.19 16.52
N HIS A 49 8.75 -6.06 15.69
CA HIS A 49 7.30 -6.08 15.42
C HIS A 49 6.60 -7.22 16.12
N GLU A 50 5.61 -6.88 16.97
CA GLU A 50 4.59 -7.79 17.46
C GLU A 50 3.40 -7.77 16.48
N ILE A 51 2.93 -8.95 16.09
CA ILE A 51 1.73 -9.12 15.27
C ILE A 51 0.64 -9.79 16.08
N THR A 52 -0.61 -9.45 15.83
CA THR A 52 -1.72 -10.10 16.53
C THR A 52 -1.91 -11.54 16.03
N VAL A 53 -2.46 -12.39 16.89
CA VAL A 53 -2.81 -13.77 16.51
C VAL A 53 -3.75 -13.81 15.29
N GLY A 54 -4.64 -12.81 15.18
CA GLY A 54 -5.53 -12.68 14.04
C GLY A 54 -4.80 -12.45 12.71
N GLU A 55 -3.78 -11.60 12.72
CA GLU A 55 -2.89 -11.35 11.56
C GLU A 55 -2.05 -12.59 11.24
N ALA A 56 -1.44 -13.22 12.25
CA ALA A 56 -0.68 -14.45 12.09
C ALA A 56 -1.52 -15.58 11.48
N MET A 57 -2.76 -15.77 11.96
CA MET A 57 -3.71 -16.73 11.38
C MET A 57 -4.04 -16.43 9.92
N SER A 58 -4.21 -15.15 9.58
CA SER A 58 -4.47 -14.72 8.19
C SER A 58 -3.29 -15.05 7.26
N ILE A 59 -2.07 -14.79 7.72
CA ILE A 59 -0.83 -15.08 6.98
C ILE A 59 -0.67 -16.60 6.76
N LEU A 60 -0.78 -17.39 7.81
CA LEU A 60 -0.63 -18.85 7.75
C LEU A 60 -1.71 -19.51 6.87
N THR A 61 -2.95 -19.03 6.97
CA THR A 61 -4.06 -19.52 6.12
C THR A 61 -3.87 -19.13 4.65
N SER A 62 -3.25 -17.98 4.37
CA SER A 62 -2.96 -17.55 2.99
C SER A 62 -1.85 -18.38 2.36
N LEU A 63 -0.92 -18.89 3.15
CA LEU A 63 0.15 -19.79 2.70
C LEU A 63 -0.39 -21.17 2.36
N SER A 64 -1.23 -21.77 3.21
CA SER A 64 -1.86 -23.07 2.97
C SER A 64 -2.85 -23.07 1.78
N ALA A 65 -3.33 -21.91 1.35
CA ALA A 65 -4.27 -21.80 0.23
C ALA A 65 -3.60 -21.78 -1.16
N VAL A 66 -2.26 -21.78 -1.24
CA VAL A 66 -1.53 -21.68 -2.52
C VAL A 66 -1.71 -22.96 -3.34
N ASP A 67 -1.87 -24.12 -2.73
CA ASP A 67 -2.01 -25.41 -3.41
C ASP A 67 -3.45 -25.78 -3.82
N GLY A 68 -4.43 -24.90 -3.60
CA GLY A 68 -5.80 -25.09 -4.08
C GLY A 68 -6.65 -26.08 -3.27
N HIS A 69 -6.13 -26.67 -2.21
CA HIS A 69 -6.86 -27.51 -1.28
C HIS A 69 -7.22 -26.73 -0.02
N LYS A 70 -8.50 -26.36 0.12
CA LYS A 70 -9.07 -25.90 1.38
C LYS A 70 -9.43 -27.14 2.23
N ASP A 71 -8.50 -27.65 3.01
CA ASP A 71 -8.83 -28.69 3.96
C ASP A 71 -9.06 -28.11 5.35
N THR A 72 -10.14 -28.56 5.99
CA THR A 72 -10.47 -28.24 7.38
C THR A 72 -9.41 -28.76 8.35
N GLU A 73 -8.61 -29.72 7.94
CA GLU A 73 -7.51 -30.28 8.72
C GLU A 73 -6.33 -29.30 8.85
N GLU A 74 -5.94 -28.59 7.79
CA GLU A 74 -4.87 -27.57 7.82
C GLU A 74 -5.23 -26.36 8.72
N SER A 75 -6.46 -25.87 8.65
CA SER A 75 -6.92 -24.79 9.52
C SER A 75 -6.92 -25.17 11.00
N THR A 76 -7.11 -26.46 11.29
CA THR A 76 -7.03 -27.00 12.64
C THR A 76 -5.57 -27.13 13.10
N ALA A 77 -4.68 -27.60 12.25
CA ALA A 77 -3.25 -27.69 12.52
C ALA A 77 -2.61 -26.32 12.78
N ILE A 78 -3.00 -25.29 12.03
CA ILE A 78 -2.55 -23.91 12.25
C ILE A 78 -2.98 -23.41 13.65
N LYS A 79 -4.22 -23.64 14.07
CA LYS A 79 -4.69 -23.28 15.42
C LYS A 79 -3.91 -24.00 16.51
N GLU A 80 -3.72 -25.30 16.34
CA GLU A 80 -2.96 -26.12 17.30
C GLU A 80 -1.50 -25.67 17.44
N LEU A 81 -0.86 -25.25 16.35
CA LEU A 81 0.51 -24.71 16.38
C LEU A 81 0.60 -23.40 17.15
N ILE A 82 -0.37 -22.51 16.98
CA ILE A 82 -0.43 -21.23 17.70
C ILE A 82 -0.71 -21.48 19.18
N GLU A 83 -1.65 -22.34 19.53
CA GLU A 83 -1.96 -22.70 20.92
C GLU A 83 -0.76 -23.34 21.61
N GLN A 84 -0.06 -24.26 20.97
CA GLN A 84 1.18 -24.87 21.49
C GLN A 84 2.28 -23.85 21.79
N HIS A 85 2.40 -22.80 20.97
CA HIS A 85 3.39 -21.75 21.21
C HIS A 85 3.09 -20.95 22.47
N PHE A 86 1.81 -20.62 22.73
CA PHE A 86 1.42 -19.90 23.93
C PHE A 86 1.52 -20.78 25.20
N ASP A 87 1.23 -22.07 25.11
CA ASP A 87 1.39 -23.00 26.22
C ASP A 87 2.87 -23.22 26.55
N ALA A 88 3.76 -23.30 25.55
CA ALA A 88 5.19 -23.42 25.76
C ALA A 88 5.80 -22.15 26.41
N SER A 89 5.37 -20.97 25.97
CA SER A 89 5.85 -19.70 26.54
C SER A 89 5.36 -19.46 27.97
N ALA A 90 4.20 -20.01 28.36
CA ALA A 90 3.71 -19.97 29.73
C ALA A 90 4.51 -20.88 30.68
N GLY A 91 5.08 -21.97 30.15
CA GLY A 91 5.92 -22.90 30.94
C GLY A 91 7.34 -22.39 31.20
N GLU A 92 7.90 -21.53 30.36
CA GLU A 92 9.24 -20.95 30.53
C GLU A 92 9.29 -19.82 31.57
N ASN A 93 8.17 -19.14 31.82
CA ASN A 93 8.09 -18.10 32.86
C ASN A 93 7.99 -18.64 34.28
N ASP A 94 7.70 -19.94 34.48
CA ASP A 94 7.65 -20.58 35.82
C ASP A 94 8.97 -21.24 36.23
N ALA A 95 9.98 -21.32 35.34
CA ALA A 95 11.25 -22.00 35.61
C ALA A 95 12.44 -21.07 35.96
N SER A 96 12.24 -19.76 36.06
CA SER A 96 13.30 -18.79 36.31
C SER A 96 13.22 -18.07 37.67
N SER A 97 12.49 -18.62 38.66
CA SER A 97 12.42 -18.05 40.01
C SER A 97 12.73 -19.09 41.11
N GLU A 98 13.96 -19.57 41.15
CA GLU A 98 14.54 -20.19 42.36
C GLU A 98 16.07 -20.13 42.30
N SER A 99 16.64 -19.36 43.18
CA SER A 99 17.96 -19.33 43.87
C SER A 99 18.64 -17.95 43.73
N GLU A 100 18.97 -17.32 44.75
CA GLU A 100 19.80 -17.29 45.91
C GLU A 100 19.68 -15.95 46.64
N ASP A 101 19.26 -15.99 47.86
CA ASP A 101 19.91 -15.75 49.18
C ASP A 101 20.43 -14.35 49.53
N GLU A 102 19.81 -13.90 50.64
CA GLU A 102 20.37 -13.22 51.84
C GLU A 102 21.03 -11.83 51.70
N ASN A 103 20.41 -10.77 52.21
CA ASN A 103 20.69 -10.18 53.53
C ASN A 103 19.93 -8.87 53.78
N GLU A 104 19.23 -8.88 54.94
CA GLU A 104 19.02 -7.86 55.97
C GLU A 104 19.15 -6.36 55.64
N HIS A 105 18.10 -5.56 55.86
CA HIS A 105 17.82 -4.79 57.06
C HIS A 105 16.55 -3.91 56.93
N GLU A 106 15.69 -4.07 57.96
CA GLU A 106 14.75 -3.15 58.60
C GLU A 106 14.72 -1.68 58.10
N THR A 107 13.54 -1.12 57.91
CA THR A 107 12.71 -0.43 58.88
C THR A 107 11.42 0.13 58.24
N THR A 108 10.30 -0.25 58.87
CA THR A 108 9.08 0.50 59.27
C THR A 108 8.80 1.85 58.64
N GLU A 109 7.58 2.06 58.14
CA GLU A 109 6.38 2.71 58.67
C GLU A 109 5.40 3.04 57.55
N GLU A 110 4.18 2.52 57.70
CA GLU A 110 2.85 3.15 57.78
C GLU A 110 2.59 4.29 56.77
N ALA A 111 1.55 4.34 56.05
CA ALA A 111 0.14 4.02 56.08
C ALA A 111 -0.62 4.90 55.06
N GLU A 112 -1.72 4.38 54.64
CA GLU A 112 -2.96 5.10 54.30
C GLU A 112 -3.07 5.74 52.89
N ASP A 113 -4.07 5.16 52.16
CA ASP A 113 -5.12 5.76 51.37
C ASP A 113 -4.74 6.58 50.12
N ASP A 114 -5.17 6.09 48.99
CA ASP A 114 -6.41 6.58 48.35
C ASP A 114 -6.74 5.77 47.09
N GLU A 115 -7.94 5.18 47.10
CA GLU A 115 -8.67 4.73 45.93
C GLU A 115 -9.10 5.96 45.13
N GLU A 116 -8.57 6.13 43.92
CA GLU A 116 -9.22 6.92 42.83
C GLU A 116 -8.42 6.75 41.53
N GLU A 117 -8.61 5.68 40.83
CA GLU A 117 -8.31 5.60 39.38
C GLU A 117 -9.13 4.48 38.72
N SER A 118 -10.38 4.76 38.39
CA SER A 118 -11.18 3.87 37.52
C SER A 118 -12.34 4.53 36.79
N ASN A 119 -12.21 5.81 36.37
CA ASN A 119 -13.28 6.45 35.59
C ASN A 119 -12.85 7.28 34.37
N GLU A 120 -11.57 7.32 33.99
CA GLU A 120 -11.13 8.10 32.82
C GLU A 120 -11.12 7.34 31.48
N GLU A 121 -11.05 5.99 31.48
CA GLU A 121 -11.00 5.23 30.22
C GLU A 121 -12.35 5.07 29.50
N THR A 122 -13.47 5.37 30.14
CA THR A 122 -14.79 5.24 29.52
C THR A 122 -15.29 6.53 28.88
N GLU A 123 -14.75 7.71 29.23
CA GLU A 123 -15.13 8.99 28.64
C GLU A 123 -14.39 9.23 27.31
N ASP A 124 -13.13 8.83 27.17
CA ASP A 124 -12.34 9.00 25.92
C ASP A 124 -12.88 8.18 24.74
N VAL A 125 -13.47 6.99 25.01
CA VAL A 125 -14.08 6.16 23.96
C VAL A 125 -15.43 6.73 23.51
N ALA A 126 -16.18 7.35 24.42
CA ALA A 126 -17.46 7.98 24.11
C ALA A 126 -17.27 9.30 23.35
N GLU A 127 -16.22 10.09 23.69
CA GLU A 127 -15.88 11.32 22.97
C GLU A 127 -15.37 11.06 21.56
N SER A 128 -14.63 9.96 21.32
CA SER A 128 -14.17 9.58 19.99
C SER A 128 -15.31 9.07 19.08
N GLU A 129 -16.31 8.37 19.63
CA GLU A 129 -17.49 7.92 18.87
C GLU A 129 -18.49 9.04 18.61
N GLU A 130 -18.65 10.00 19.54
CA GLU A 130 -19.50 11.18 19.32
C GLU A 130 -18.84 12.18 18.34
N THR A 131 -17.51 12.33 18.36
CA THR A 131 -16.77 13.16 17.41
C THR A 131 -16.78 12.58 16.00
N GLN A 132 -16.74 11.25 15.84
CA GLN A 132 -16.92 10.58 14.56
C GLN A 132 -18.36 10.71 14.02
N LYS A 133 -19.38 10.56 14.88
CA LYS A 133 -20.78 10.72 14.46
C LYS A 133 -21.15 12.15 14.05
N SER A 134 -20.55 13.16 14.68
CA SER A 134 -20.78 14.57 14.31
C SER A 134 -20.07 14.96 12.99
N HIS A 135 -19.05 14.20 12.53
CA HIS A 135 -18.38 14.45 11.26
C HIS A 135 -19.04 13.73 10.07
N ASP A 136 -19.78 12.64 10.33
CA ASP A 136 -20.53 11.93 9.28
C ASP A 136 -21.76 12.71 8.77
N GLU A 137 -22.33 13.60 9.55
CA GLU A 137 -23.47 14.45 9.16
C GLU A 137 -23.10 15.57 8.18
N ASP A 138 -21.83 15.96 8.10
CA ASP A 138 -21.34 17.03 7.21
C ASP A 138 -20.79 16.52 5.84
N ILE A 139 -20.82 15.21 5.59
CA ILE A 139 -20.34 14.65 4.31
C ILE A 139 -21.45 14.79 3.26
N PRO A 140 -21.29 15.63 2.23
CA PRO A 140 -22.32 15.82 1.21
C PRO A 140 -22.51 14.54 0.39
N ASP A 141 -23.76 14.17 0.22
CA ASP A 141 -24.20 12.96 -0.50
C ASP A 141 -23.95 13.01 -2.02
N SER A 142 -23.48 14.13 -2.54
CA SER A 142 -23.18 14.31 -3.97
C SER A 142 -21.86 15.04 -4.21
N THR A 143 -20.94 14.37 -4.80
CA THR A 143 -19.72 14.93 -5.41
C THR A 143 -20.07 15.75 -6.64
N ARG A 144 -19.73 17.05 -6.63
CA ARG A 144 -19.72 17.80 -7.88
C ARG A 144 -18.41 17.50 -8.58
N THR A 145 -18.45 16.56 -9.52
CA THR A 145 -17.35 16.28 -10.44
C THR A 145 -17.34 17.39 -11.49
N LEU A 146 -16.18 17.96 -11.78
CA LEU A 146 -16.00 18.75 -12.99
C LEU A 146 -16.48 17.94 -14.18
N ASN A 147 -17.31 18.52 -15.05
CA ASN A 147 -17.50 18.00 -16.38
C ASN A 147 -16.16 18.20 -17.13
N ILE A 148 -15.28 17.22 -17.05
CA ILE A 148 -14.21 17.08 -18.01
C ILE A 148 -14.89 16.39 -19.20
N ASP A 149 -15.43 17.23 -20.08
CA ASP A 149 -16.14 16.78 -21.25
C ASP A 149 -15.19 15.97 -22.15
N ASP A 150 -15.66 14.82 -22.67
CA ASP A 150 -15.18 14.01 -23.79
C ASP A 150 -13.67 13.71 -23.95
N GLU A 151 -12.78 14.28 -23.11
CA GLU A 151 -11.32 14.12 -23.18
C GLU A 151 -10.73 13.25 -22.05
N ALA A 152 -11.56 12.68 -21.18
CA ALA A 152 -11.05 11.80 -20.12
C ALA A 152 -10.42 10.55 -20.73
N HIS A 153 -9.16 10.30 -20.40
CA HIS A 153 -8.41 9.13 -20.84
C HIS A 153 -8.79 7.89 -20.04
N MET A 154 -9.09 8.09 -18.76
CA MET A 154 -9.56 7.05 -17.86
C MET A 154 -10.70 7.61 -17.01
N TRP A 155 -11.67 6.76 -16.66
CA TRP A 155 -12.86 7.20 -15.95
C TRP A 155 -13.29 6.16 -14.95
N ILE A 156 -13.52 6.59 -13.71
CA ILE A 156 -14.17 5.78 -12.67
C ILE A 156 -15.64 6.20 -12.59
N HIS A 157 -16.56 5.25 -12.62
CA HIS A 157 -17.99 5.49 -12.48
C HIS A 157 -18.54 4.70 -11.30
N ASP A 158 -19.13 5.39 -10.33
CA ASP A 158 -19.88 4.87 -9.20
C ASP A 158 -19.20 3.69 -8.51
N LEU A 159 -17.91 3.85 -8.20
CA LEU A 159 -17.07 2.78 -7.66
C LEU A 159 -17.32 2.62 -6.16
N ASP A 160 -17.74 1.42 -5.80
CA ASP A 160 -17.78 0.93 -4.43
C ASP A 160 -16.75 -0.17 -4.23
N LEU A 161 -16.06 -0.19 -3.09
CA LEU A 161 -15.12 -1.25 -2.75
C LEU A 161 -15.29 -1.71 -1.31
N HIS A 162 -15.33 -3.02 -1.13
CA HIS A 162 -15.43 -3.66 0.17
C HIS A 162 -14.28 -4.64 0.39
N TYR A 163 -13.75 -4.67 1.60
CA TYR A 163 -12.91 -5.73 2.13
C TYR A 163 -13.75 -6.58 3.10
N GLY A 164 -14.19 -7.76 2.64
CA GLY A 164 -15.16 -8.56 3.40
C GLY A 164 -16.45 -7.79 3.63
N ASN A 165 -16.75 -7.47 4.90
CA ASN A 165 -17.93 -6.69 5.29
C ASN A 165 -17.66 -5.19 5.46
N ALA A 166 -16.40 -4.76 5.44
CA ALA A 166 -16.03 -3.35 5.61
C ALA A 166 -15.97 -2.64 4.26
N GLN A 167 -16.76 -1.59 4.09
CA GLN A 167 -16.69 -0.76 2.89
C GLN A 167 -15.56 0.25 3.04
N ALA A 168 -14.67 0.32 2.04
CA ALA A 168 -13.50 1.19 2.03
C ALA A 168 -13.62 2.34 1.01
N ILE A 169 -14.39 2.17 -0.05
CA ILE A 169 -14.68 3.22 -1.05
C ILE A 169 -16.18 3.29 -1.24
N TYR A 170 -16.71 4.52 -1.30
CA TYR A 170 -18.13 4.81 -1.36
C TYR A 170 -18.46 5.67 -2.57
N ASN A 171 -19.07 5.06 -3.58
CA ASN A 171 -19.64 5.71 -4.77
C ASN A 171 -18.74 6.79 -5.39
N VAL A 172 -17.48 6.43 -5.70
CA VAL A 172 -16.51 7.36 -6.25
C VAL A 172 -16.62 7.40 -7.76
N SER A 173 -16.80 8.61 -8.31
CA SER A 173 -16.75 8.88 -9.76
C SER A 173 -15.74 9.99 -10.02
N ILE A 174 -14.74 9.71 -10.88
CA ILE A 174 -13.64 10.64 -11.16
C ILE A 174 -13.06 10.41 -12.56
N PRO A 175 -12.94 11.45 -13.40
CA PRO A 175 -12.24 11.40 -14.68
C PRO A 175 -10.74 11.69 -14.51
N PHE A 176 -9.93 11.09 -15.36
CA PHE A 176 -8.51 11.39 -15.49
C PHE A 176 -8.23 11.88 -16.90
N GLU A 177 -7.83 13.14 -17.04
CA GLU A 177 -7.55 13.78 -18.32
C GLU A 177 -6.26 13.21 -18.96
N ARG A 178 -6.30 13.06 -20.29
CA ARG A 178 -5.14 12.58 -21.07
C ARG A 178 -3.95 13.53 -20.92
N ASN A 179 -2.76 12.96 -20.71
CA ASN A 179 -1.51 13.72 -20.59
C ASN A 179 -1.54 14.81 -19.49
N ALA A 180 -2.28 14.55 -18.42
CA ALA A 180 -2.34 15.39 -17.24
C ALA A 180 -1.91 14.61 -16.00
N VAL A 181 -1.58 15.32 -14.94
CA VAL A 181 -1.31 14.76 -13.62
C VAL A 181 -2.51 15.01 -12.71
N THR A 182 -3.10 13.94 -12.20
CA THR A 182 -4.13 14.03 -11.15
C THR A 182 -3.56 13.56 -9.82
N ALA A 183 -3.59 14.43 -8.81
CA ALA A 183 -3.18 14.09 -7.45
C ALA A 183 -4.38 13.65 -6.61
N LEU A 184 -4.26 12.51 -5.92
CA LEU A 184 -5.17 12.06 -4.88
C LEU A 184 -4.59 12.48 -3.52
N ILE A 185 -5.29 13.36 -2.80
CA ILE A 185 -4.90 13.86 -1.47
C ILE A 185 -5.95 13.50 -0.42
N GLY A 186 -5.56 13.54 0.85
CA GLY A 186 -6.45 13.24 1.97
C GLY A 186 -5.70 12.63 3.16
N PRO A 187 -6.34 12.48 4.33
CA PRO A 187 -5.74 11.86 5.50
C PRO A 187 -5.26 10.44 5.25
N SER A 188 -4.38 9.93 6.11
CA SER A 188 -3.97 8.52 6.09
C SER A 188 -5.20 7.62 6.29
N GLY A 189 -5.23 6.48 5.59
CA GLY A 189 -6.34 5.53 5.69
C GLY A 189 -7.64 5.93 4.98
N CYS A 190 -7.76 7.09 4.34
CA CYS A 190 -8.99 7.52 3.66
C CYS A 190 -9.28 6.82 2.31
N GLY A 191 -8.50 5.82 1.91
CA GLY A 191 -8.77 5.00 0.71
C GLY A 191 -8.03 5.41 -0.56
N LYS A 192 -7.08 6.37 -0.55
CA LYS A 192 -6.34 6.83 -1.76
C LYS A 192 -5.60 5.71 -2.50
N SER A 193 -4.75 4.97 -1.81
CA SER A 193 -4.00 3.86 -2.41
C SER A 193 -4.92 2.70 -2.81
N THR A 194 -6.01 2.48 -2.07
CA THR A 194 -7.06 1.53 -2.44
C THR A 194 -7.71 1.92 -3.77
N LEU A 195 -8.11 3.20 -3.93
CA LEU A 195 -8.66 3.71 -5.18
C LEU A 195 -7.64 3.63 -6.33
N LEU A 196 -6.39 4.02 -6.07
CA LEU A 196 -5.31 3.95 -7.05
C LEU A 196 -5.13 2.52 -7.59
N ARG A 197 -5.13 1.52 -6.71
CA ARG A 197 -4.97 0.10 -7.06
C ARG A 197 -6.17 -0.50 -7.79
N CYS A 198 -7.34 0.14 -7.78
CA CYS A 198 -8.47 -0.25 -8.64
C CYS A 198 -8.17 0.01 -10.12
N LEU A 199 -7.44 1.09 -10.44
CA LEU A 199 -7.17 1.53 -11.80
C LEU A 199 -6.35 0.51 -12.64
N ASN A 200 -5.60 -0.38 -11.99
CA ASN A 200 -4.86 -1.47 -12.64
C ASN A 200 -5.24 -2.86 -12.13
N ARG A 201 -6.35 -2.94 -11.37
CA ARG A 201 -6.87 -4.20 -10.83
C ARG A 201 -5.91 -4.94 -9.90
N MET A 202 -5.05 -4.20 -9.19
CA MET A 202 -4.18 -4.82 -8.17
C MET A 202 -4.97 -5.33 -6.97
N ASN A 203 -6.12 -4.73 -6.66
CA ASN A 203 -6.99 -5.18 -5.58
C ASN A 203 -7.61 -6.57 -5.83
N ASP A 204 -7.61 -7.06 -7.08
CA ASP A 204 -8.04 -8.42 -7.42
C ASP A 204 -7.16 -9.51 -6.77
N LEU A 205 -5.94 -9.17 -6.35
CA LEU A 205 -5.05 -10.07 -5.62
C LEU A 205 -5.51 -10.32 -4.18
N ILE A 206 -6.43 -9.51 -3.67
CA ILE A 206 -6.96 -9.60 -2.32
C ILE A 206 -8.29 -10.36 -2.38
N SER A 207 -8.32 -11.60 -1.92
CA SER A 207 -9.45 -12.52 -2.08
C SER A 207 -10.77 -12.03 -1.46
N ILE A 208 -10.70 -11.22 -0.40
CA ILE A 208 -11.88 -10.63 0.28
C ILE A 208 -12.32 -9.31 -0.36
N CYS A 209 -11.58 -8.77 -1.34
CA CYS A 209 -11.92 -7.54 -2.00
C CYS A 209 -13.05 -7.76 -3.01
N LYS A 210 -14.07 -6.90 -2.90
CA LYS A 210 -15.19 -6.85 -3.86
C LYS A 210 -15.32 -5.42 -4.36
N ILE A 211 -15.38 -5.28 -5.67
CA ILE A 211 -15.47 -3.98 -6.34
C ILE A 211 -16.73 -4.00 -7.20
N ASP A 212 -17.58 -3.01 -7.01
CA ASP A 212 -18.75 -2.72 -7.83
C ASP A 212 -18.54 -1.36 -8.50
N GLY A 213 -19.08 -1.16 -9.70
CA GLY A 213 -18.89 0.03 -10.50
C GLY A 213 -18.16 -0.26 -11.81
N LYS A 214 -17.71 0.80 -12.47
CA LYS A 214 -17.09 0.71 -13.79
C LYS A 214 -15.81 1.55 -13.82
N ILE A 215 -14.77 1.02 -14.46
CA ILE A 215 -13.55 1.77 -14.78
C ILE A 215 -13.30 1.61 -16.28
N GLU A 216 -13.27 2.72 -16.99
CA GLU A 216 -13.01 2.78 -18.41
C GLU A 216 -11.62 3.34 -18.68
N LEU A 217 -10.88 2.68 -19.55
CA LEU A 217 -9.64 3.20 -20.14
C LEU A 217 -9.92 3.35 -21.63
N GLU A 218 -10.04 4.60 -22.11
CA GLU A 218 -10.64 4.92 -23.40
C GLU A 218 -12.08 4.34 -23.49
N ASP A 219 -12.34 3.47 -24.45
CA ASP A 219 -13.65 2.82 -24.62
C ASP A 219 -13.73 1.45 -23.93
N ASP A 220 -12.64 0.97 -23.31
CA ASP A 220 -12.55 -0.35 -22.71
C ASP A 220 -12.93 -0.34 -21.22
N ASN A 221 -13.99 -1.04 -20.84
CA ASN A 221 -14.27 -1.29 -19.41
C ASN A 221 -13.31 -2.37 -18.87
N ILE A 222 -12.31 -1.94 -18.10
CA ILE A 222 -11.30 -2.83 -17.53
C ILE A 222 -11.84 -3.72 -16.40
N MET A 223 -13.03 -3.43 -15.84
CA MET A 223 -13.67 -4.24 -14.78
C MET A 223 -14.45 -5.43 -15.34
N THR A 224 -14.48 -5.62 -16.65
CA THR A 224 -15.20 -6.73 -17.29
C THR A 224 -14.65 -8.07 -16.81
N ARG A 225 -15.57 -9.00 -16.48
CA ARG A 225 -15.20 -10.36 -16.04
C ARG A 225 -14.45 -11.09 -17.16
N GLY A 226 -13.27 -11.61 -16.83
CA GLY A 226 -12.40 -12.31 -17.79
C GLY A 226 -11.53 -11.39 -18.64
N ALA A 227 -11.46 -10.08 -18.31
CA ALA A 227 -10.51 -9.17 -18.94
C ALA A 227 -9.06 -9.66 -18.76
N ASP A 228 -8.23 -9.43 -19.76
CA ASP A 228 -6.80 -9.79 -19.70
C ASP A 228 -6.04 -8.84 -18.76
N LEU A 229 -5.80 -9.29 -17.53
CA LEU A 229 -5.08 -8.54 -16.52
C LEU A 229 -3.65 -8.18 -16.93
N VAL A 230 -2.99 -9.03 -17.73
CA VAL A 230 -1.64 -8.78 -18.21
C VAL A 230 -1.63 -7.58 -19.16
N THR A 231 -2.57 -7.52 -20.07
CA THR A 231 -2.74 -6.37 -20.97
C THR A 231 -3.15 -5.12 -20.21
N ILE A 232 -4.07 -5.20 -19.23
CA ILE A 232 -4.47 -4.06 -18.41
C ILE A 232 -3.27 -3.48 -17.66
N ARG A 233 -2.50 -4.32 -16.96
CA ARG A 233 -1.32 -3.89 -16.17
C ARG A 233 -0.15 -3.41 -17.04
N ARG A 234 -0.07 -3.82 -18.29
CA ARG A 234 0.84 -3.23 -19.27
C ARG A 234 0.40 -1.82 -19.69
N ARG A 235 -0.92 -1.61 -19.93
CA ARG A 235 -1.48 -0.29 -20.28
C ARG A 235 -1.48 0.68 -19.11
N VAL A 236 -1.66 0.17 -17.87
CA VAL A 236 -1.72 0.95 -16.63
C VAL A 236 -0.59 0.50 -15.71
N GLY A 237 0.57 1.13 -15.86
CA GLY A 237 1.77 0.83 -15.08
C GLY A 237 1.69 1.39 -13.66
N MET A 238 2.42 0.79 -12.71
CA MET A 238 2.44 1.23 -11.31
C MET A 238 3.86 1.39 -10.77
N VAL A 239 4.04 2.48 -10.03
CA VAL A 239 5.23 2.78 -9.22
C VAL A 239 4.80 2.80 -7.76
N PHE A 240 5.42 1.95 -6.95
CA PHE A 240 5.06 1.77 -5.54
C PHE A 240 5.76 2.79 -4.64
N GLN A 241 5.23 2.93 -3.44
CA GLN A 241 5.75 3.81 -2.40
C GLN A 241 7.21 3.46 -2.03
N LYS A 242 7.46 2.18 -1.74
CA LYS A 242 8.81 1.67 -1.49
C LYS A 242 9.41 1.23 -2.83
N PRO A 243 10.61 1.70 -3.20
CA PRO A 243 11.29 1.21 -4.39
C PRO A 243 11.46 -0.31 -4.34
N ASN A 244 11.09 -0.99 -5.41
CA ASN A 244 11.13 -2.45 -5.50
C ASN A 244 11.87 -2.93 -6.76
N PRO A 245 13.16 -2.59 -6.94
CA PRO A 245 13.92 -3.13 -8.03
C PRO A 245 14.05 -4.66 -7.89
N PHE A 246 13.92 -5.38 -9.00
CA PHE A 246 14.18 -6.81 -8.98
C PHE A 246 15.64 -7.10 -8.61
N PRO A 247 15.96 -8.24 -7.97
CA PRO A 247 17.34 -8.67 -7.69
C PRO A 247 18.06 -9.10 -9.00
N LYS A 248 18.08 -8.19 -9.95
CA LYS A 248 18.64 -8.32 -11.31
C LYS A 248 19.49 -7.08 -11.60
N SER A 249 20.20 -7.12 -12.72
CA SER A 249 20.96 -5.96 -13.18
C SER A 249 20.05 -4.74 -13.44
N ILE A 250 20.63 -3.53 -13.45
CA ILE A 250 19.93 -2.30 -13.84
C ILE A 250 19.32 -2.48 -15.24
N TYR A 251 20.09 -3.02 -16.18
CA TYR A 251 19.62 -3.33 -17.53
C TYR A 251 18.43 -4.30 -17.52
N ASP A 252 18.53 -5.40 -16.79
CA ASP A 252 17.49 -6.44 -16.78
C ASP A 252 16.23 -6.00 -16.04
N ASN A 253 16.34 -5.10 -15.07
CA ASN A 253 15.16 -4.46 -14.46
C ASN A 253 14.32 -3.75 -15.52
N VAL A 254 14.95 -2.89 -16.33
CA VAL A 254 14.24 -2.13 -17.37
C VAL A 254 13.78 -3.04 -18.52
N ALA A 255 14.62 -3.99 -18.92
CA ALA A 255 14.35 -4.90 -20.03
C ALA A 255 13.26 -5.93 -19.72
N TYR A 256 12.93 -6.17 -18.43
CA TYR A 256 12.07 -7.28 -18.00
C TYR A 256 10.70 -7.24 -18.65
N GLY A 257 9.95 -6.18 -18.49
CA GLY A 257 8.61 -6.02 -19.05
C GLY A 257 8.61 -6.03 -20.59
N VAL A 258 9.65 -5.43 -21.19
CA VAL A 258 9.80 -5.40 -22.64
C VAL A 258 9.97 -6.82 -23.21
N ARG A 259 10.78 -7.66 -22.58
CA ARG A 259 10.94 -9.07 -22.97
C ARG A 259 9.68 -9.90 -22.76
N LEU A 260 8.91 -9.59 -21.72
CA LEU A 260 7.68 -10.31 -21.39
C LEU A 260 6.57 -10.06 -22.43
N HIS A 261 6.44 -8.82 -22.89
CA HIS A 261 5.33 -8.40 -23.77
C HIS A 261 5.69 -8.38 -25.26
N TYR A 262 6.99 -8.24 -25.56
CA TYR A 262 7.47 -8.09 -26.92
C TYR A 262 8.63 -9.06 -27.15
N ASN A 263 8.99 -9.29 -28.38
CA ASN A 263 10.16 -10.11 -28.74
C ASN A 263 11.17 -9.24 -29.52
N PRO A 264 11.75 -8.21 -28.88
CA PRO A 264 12.63 -7.29 -29.57
C PRO A 264 13.98 -7.96 -29.90
N SER A 265 14.61 -7.52 -30.99
CA SER A 265 16.02 -7.83 -31.22
C SER A 265 16.87 -7.21 -30.11
N ARG A 266 18.08 -7.75 -29.87
CA ARG A 266 18.99 -7.21 -28.84
C ARG A 266 19.23 -5.70 -29.06
N ARG A 267 19.42 -5.26 -30.28
CA ARG A 267 19.69 -3.85 -30.60
C ARG A 267 18.49 -2.94 -30.33
N GLU A 268 17.29 -3.44 -30.52
CA GLU A 268 16.05 -2.70 -30.17
C GLU A 268 15.89 -2.63 -28.66
N LEU A 269 16.13 -3.73 -27.95
CA LEU A 269 16.08 -3.77 -26.49
C LEU A 269 17.10 -2.80 -25.86
N ASP A 270 18.35 -2.77 -26.38
CA ASP A 270 19.38 -1.83 -25.93
C ASP A 270 18.91 -0.37 -26.07
N ARG A 271 18.25 -0.03 -27.18
CA ARG A 271 17.69 1.32 -27.40
C ARG A 271 16.53 1.64 -26.46
N ILE A 272 15.65 0.67 -26.20
CA ILE A 272 14.51 0.84 -25.30
C ILE A 272 15.03 1.08 -23.88
N VAL A 273 15.99 0.27 -23.42
CA VAL A 273 16.57 0.41 -22.08
C VAL A 273 17.27 1.77 -21.93
N GLU A 274 18.09 2.17 -22.89
CA GLU A 274 18.73 3.48 -22.88
C GLU A 274 17.69 4.61 -22.86
N SER A 275 16.68 4.55 -23.71
CA SER A 275 15.61 5.55 -23.79
C SER A 275 14.85 5.66 -22.48
N ALA A 276 14.46 4.53 -21.87
CA ALA A 276 13.74 4.51 -20.61
C ALA A 276 14.58 5.09 -19.45
N LEU A 277 15.87 4.73 -19.36
CA LEU A 277 16.78 5.27 -18.35
C LEU A 277 17.02 6.78 -18.53
N ARG A 278 17.11 7.27 -19.78
CA ARG A 278 17.21 8.71 -20.06
C ARG A 278 15.95 9.45 -19.67
N ARG A 279 14.78 8.93 -20.03
CA ARG A 279 13.47 9.50 -19.66
C ARG A 279 13.25 9.50 -18.15
N ALA A 280 13.82 8.52 -17.43
CA ALA A 280 13.80 8.47 -15.96
C ALA A 280 14.91 9.31 -15.31
N ALA A 281 15.65 10.11 -16.07
CA ALA A 281 16.79 10.93 -15.62
C ALA A 281 17.82 10.12 -14.80
N LEU A 282 18.06 8.86 -15.19
CA LEU A 282 18.98 7.94 -14.50
C LEU A 282 20.18 7.54 -15.34
N TRP A 283 20.13 7.69 -16.68
CA TRP A 283 21.14 7.22 -17.62
C TRP A 283 22.55 7.69 -17.29
N ASP A 284 22.71 8.99 -17.04
CA ASP A 284 24.02 9.60 -16.81
C ASP A 284 24.70 9.12 -15.50
N GLU A 285 23.91 8.55 -14.59
CA GLU A 285 24.39 8.03 -13.32
C GLU A 285 24.72 6.51 -13.38
N VAL A 286 24.22 5.78 -14.41
CA VAL A 286 24.32 4.31 -14.44
C VAL A 286 24.82 3.74 -15.78
N SER A 287 25.06 4.55 -16.79
CA SER A 287 25.39 4.09 -18.15
C SER A 287 26.67 3.24 -18.25
N ASP A 288 27.62 3.42 -17.33
CA ASP A 288 28.87 2.67 -17.22
C ASP A 288 28.76 1.39 -16.37
N ARG A 289 27.63 1.18 -15.68
CA ARG A 289 27.42 0.08 -14.72
C ARG A 289 26.06 -0.62 -14.87
N LEU A 290 25.52 -0.70 -16.08
CA LEU A 290 24.22 -1.31 -16.39
C LEU A 290 24.08 -2.76 -15.96
N HIS A 291 25.18 -3.49 -15.76
CA HIS A 291 25.22 -4.88 -15.34
C HIS A 291 25.33 -5.07 -13.82
N GLU A 292 25.45 -3.98 -13.04
CA GLU A 292 25.39 -4.05 -11.59
C GLU A 292 23.94 -4.28 -11.12
N LEU A 293 23.79 -4.80 -9.90
CA LEU A 293 22.48 -5.05 -9.31
C LEU A 293 21.69 -3.76 -9.13
N GLY A 294 20.42 -3.76 -9.53
CA GLY A 294 19.52 -2.63 -9.33
C GLY A 294 19.31 -2.29 -7.84
N THR A 295 19.40 -3.29 -6.96
CA THR A 295 19.29 -3.14 -5.51
C THR A 295 20.49 -2.44 -4.85
N SER A 296 21.64 -2.34 -5.54
CA SER A 296 22.82 -1.61 -5.04
C SER A 296 22.73 -0.10 -5.21
N LEU A 297 21.72 0.40 -5.89
CA LEU A 297 21.50 1.82 -6.13
C LEU A 297 20.99 2.52 -4.85
N SER A 298 21.18 3.85 -4.75
CA SER A 298 20.55 4.64 -3.69
C SER A 298 19.03 4.66 -3.81
N GLY A 299 18.28 4.92 -2.74
CA GLY A 299 16.82 4.91 -2.74
C GLY A 299 16.20 5.75 -3.86
N GLY A 300 16.68 6.97 -4.08
CA GLY A 300 16.21 7.81 -5.19
C GLY A 300 16.58 7.28 -6.58
N GLN A 301 17.72 6.59 -6.72
CA GLN A 301 18.09 5.91 -7.96
C GLN A 301 17.23 4.67 -8.19
N GLN A 302 16.96 3.89 -7.13
CA GLN A 302 16.06 2.73 -7.20
C GLN A 302 14.65 3.15 -7.62
N GLN A 303 14.12 4.24 -7.08
CA GLN A 303 12.80 4.75 -7.47
C GLN A 303 12.78 5.16 -8.95
N ARG A 304 13.80 5.87 -9.43
CA ARG A 304 13.92 6.21 -10.86
C ARG A 304 14.12 4.96 -11.74
N LEU A 305 14.78 3.92 -11.23
CA LEU A 305 14.87 2.63 -11.93
C LEU A 305 13.51 1.94 -12.04
N CYS A 306 12.70 1.96 -10.98
CA CYS A 306 11.33 1.45 -11.01
C CYS A 306 10.45 2.24 -12.00
N ILE A 307 10.62 3.57 -12.06
CA ILE A 307 9.95 4.40 -13.07
C ILE A 307 10.44 4.01 -14.48
N ALA A 308 11.76 3.87 -14.70
CA ALA A 308 12.30 3.45 -15.98
C ALA A 308 11.76 2.09 -16.43
N ARG A 309 11.65 1.12 -15.51
CA ARG A 309 11.04 -0.18 -15.74
C ARG A 309 9.59 -0.06 -16.17
N THR A 310 8.82 0.80 -15.50
CA THR A 310 7.40 1.02 -15.80
C THR A 310 7.19 1.66 -17.17
N ILE A 311 7.96 2.70 -17.52
CA ILE A 311 7.80 3.39 -18.81
C ILE A 311 8.39 2.65 -20.01
N ALA A 312 9.26 1.67 -19.79
CA ALA A 312 9.89 0.90 -20.87
C ALA A 312 8.90 0.10 -21.73
N VAL A 313 7.73 -0.24 -21.19
CA VAL A 313 6.65 -0.94 -21.91
C VAL A 313 5.65 0.01 -22.57
N GLU A 314 5.92 1.32 -22.53
CA GLU A 314 5.07 2.40 -23.08
C GLU A 314 3.62 2.27 -22.59
N PRO A 315 3.34 2.42 -21.27
CA PRO A 315 1.99 2.40 -20.74
C PRO A 315 1.21 3.64 -21.22
N GLU A 316 -0.11 3.60 -21.09
CA GLU A 316 -0.98 4.75 -21.36
C GLU A 316 -1.17 5.59 -20.10
N VAL A 317 -1.23 4.93 -18.94
CA VAL A 317 -1.40 5.55 -17.61
C VAL A 317 -0.29 5.08 -16.68
N ILE A 318 0.25 6.00 -15.87
CA ILE A 318 1.22 5.69 -14.81
C ILE A 318 0.58 6.03 -13.46
N LEU A 319 0.48 5.04 -12.60
CA LEU A 319 0.04 5.19 -11.23
C LEU A 319 1.27 5.32 -10.33
N MET A 320 1.26 6.28 -9.41
CA MET A 320 2.36 6.51 -8.45
C MET A 320 1.80 6.58 -7.04
N ASP A 321 2.09 5.57 -6.22
CA ASP A 321 1.69 5.52 -4.82
C ASP A 321 2.80 6.14 -3.97
N GLU A 322 2.65 7.37 -3.51
CA GLU A 322 3.60 8.13 -2.67
C GLU A 322 5.08 8.06 -3.11
N PRO A 323 5.42 8.35 -4.37
CA PRO A 323 6.72 8.02 -4.96
C PRO A 323 7.92 8.74 -4.31
N CYS A 324 7.70 9.70 -3.41
CA CYS A 324 8.73 10.50 -2.76
C CYS A 324 8.78 10.36 -1.24
N SER A 325 7.92 9.52 -0.61
CA SER A 325 7.75 9.46 0.85
C SER A 325 9.02 9.10 1.61
N ALA A 326 9.88 8.27 1.03
CA ALA A 326 11.14 7.79 1.63
C ALA A 326 12.40 8.45 1.05
N LEU A 327 12.28 9.59 0.34
CA LEU A 327 13.37 10.22 -0.38
C LEU A 327 13.81 11.54 0.28
N ASP A 328 15.10 11.84 0.14
CA ASP A 328 15.65 13.15 0.50
C ASP A 328 15.10 14.27 -0.42
N PRO A 329 15.22 15.55 -0.02
CA PRO A 329 14.69 16.66 -0.79
C PRO A 329 15.26 16.79 -2.22
N ILE A 330 16.51 16.37 -2.44
CA ILE A 330 17.17 16.46 -3.76
C ILE A 330 16.58 15.38 -4.67
N ALA A 331 16.45 14.14 -4.17
CA ALA A 331 15.83 13.05 -4.92
C ALA A 331 14.34 13.34 -5.19
N THR A 332 13.63 13.92 -4.21
CA THR A 332 12.23 14.36 -4.37
C THR A 332 12.10 15.38 -5.53
N ALA A 333 12.94 16.41 -5.57
CA ALA A 333 12.90 17.40 -6.64
C ALA A 333 13.11 16.76 -8.03
N LYS A 334 14.05 15.81 -8.15
CA LYS A 334 14.29 15.06 -9.40
C LYS A 334 13.05 14.24 -9.83
N ILE A 335 12.34 13.62 -8.88
CA ILE A 335 11.10 12.86 -9.18
C ILE A 335 9.97 13.82 -9.60
N GLU A 336 9.85 14.98 -8.97
CA GLU A 336 8.85 15.99 -9.35
C GLU A 336 9.10 16.53 -10.77
N GLU A 337 10.34 16.86 -11.11
CA GLU A 337 10.72 17.26 -12.48
C GLU A 337 10.41 16.11 -13.48
N LEU A 338 10.72 14.88 -13.09
CA LEU A 338 10.43 13.70 -13.91
C LEU A 338 8.92 13.53 -14.16
N ILE A 339 8.06 13.70 -13.15
CA ILE A 339 6.61 13.64 -13.31
C ILE A 339 6.12 14.67 -14.33
N LEU A 340 6.63 15.89 -14.28
CA LEU A 340 6.29 16.95 -15.23
C LEU A 340 6.75 16.65 -16.68
N GLU A 341 7.84 15.91 -16.85
CA GLU A 341 8.25 15.43 -18.18
C GLU A 341 7.38 14.24 -18.64
N LEU A 342 7.07 13.30 -17.75
CA LEU A 342 6.29 12.11 -18.07
C LEU A 342 4.87 12.46 -18.51
N LYS A 343 4.22 13.48 -17.91
CA LYS A 343 2.88 13.89 -18.30
C LYS A 343 2.74 14.34 -19.74
N LYS A 344 3.83 14.73 -20.40
CA LYS A 344 3.80 15.09 -21.81
C LYS A 344 3.46 13.90 -22.73
N HIS A 345 3.61 12.69 -22.22
CA HIS A 345 3.47 11.44 -22.99
C HIS A 345 2.48 10.47 -22.35
N PHE A 346 2.24 10.57 -21.06
CA PHE A 346 1.44 9.65 -20.27
C PHE A 346 0.42 10.41 -19.41
N THR A 347 -0.69 9.78 -19.14
CA THR A 347 -1.58 10.21 -18.06
C THR A 347 -0.98 9.73 -16.74
N VAL A 348 -0.90 10.60 -15.73
CA VAL A 348 -0.29 10.28 -14.43
C VAL A 348 -1.31 10.45 -13.33
N VAL A 349 -1.45 9.44 -12.47
CA VAL A 349 -2.23 9.53 -11.22
C VAL A 349 -1.28 9.31 -10.05
N ILE A 350 -1.19 10.28 -9.16
CA ILE A 350 -0.28 10.26 -8.01
C ILE A 350 -1.05 10.32 -6.70
N VAL A 351 -0.74 9.43 -5.77
CA VAL A 351 -1.10 9.58 -4.35
C VAL A 351 0.03 10.29 -3.64
N THR A 352 -0.29 11.30 -2.84
CA THR A 352 0.70 11.98 -2.01
C THR A 352 0.09 12.53 -0.72
N HIS A 353 0.86 12.50 0.35
CA HIS A 353 0.56 13.20 1.61
C HIS A 353 1.11 14.64 1.64
N SER A 354 1.97 14.99 0.69
CA SER A 354 2.57 16.32 0.61
C SER A 354 1.70 17.27 -0.21
N MET A 355 1.02 18.21 0.46
CA MET A 355 0.22 19.26 -0.20
C MET A 355 1.06 20.09 -1.15
N SER A 356 2.29 20.41 -0.74
CA SER A 356 3.21 21.18 -1.58
C SER A 356 3.65 20.44 -2.81
N GLN A 357 3.81 19.11 -2.74
CA GLN A 357 4.08 18.26 -3.91
C GLN A 357 2.88 18.25 -4.85
N ALA A 358 1.67 17.94 -4.33
CA ALA A 358 0.45 17.95 -5.14
C ALA A 358 0.30 19.28 -5.89
N GLN A 359 0.49 20.42 -5.20
CA GLN A 359 0.39 21.75 -5.79
C GLN A 359 1.41 22.01 -6.91
N ARG A 360 2.65 21.45 -6.80
CA ARG A 360 3.70 21.67 -7.80
C ARG A 360 3.55 20.80 -9.04
N VAL A 361 3.09 19.55 -8.88
CA VAL A 361 3.18 18.58 -9.98
C VAL A 361 1.84 18.30 -10.67
N SER A 362 0.69 18.55 -10.02
CA SER A 362 -0.61 18.15 -10.57
C SER A 362 -1.35 19.27 -11.30
N ASP A 363 -2.12 18.86 -12.30
CA ASP A 363 -3.06 19.70 -13.02
C ASP A 363 -4.43 19.68 -12.35
N TYR A 364 -4.83 18.49 -11.85
CA TYR A 364 -6.07 18.25 -11.11
C TYR A 364 -5.76 17.64 -9.74
N THR A 365 -6.63 17.90 -8.79
CA THR A 365 -6.51 17.35 -7.43
C THR A 365 -7.86 16.83 -6.97
N ALA A 366 -7.86 15.58 -6.49
CA ALA A 366 -8.99 14.94 -5.85
C ALA A 366 -8.76 14.85 -4.35
N PHE A 367 -9.61 15.44 -3.55
CA PHE A 367 -9.60 15.32 -2.10
C PHE A 367 -10.52 14.18 -1.67
N MET A 368 -9.94 13.20 -0.99
CA MET A 368 -10.63 12.04 -0.43
C MET A 368 -10.70 12.11 1.09
N TYR A 369 -11.85 11.71 1.63
CA TYR A 369 -12.06 11.58 3.07
C TYR A 369 -13.00 10.41 3.37
N LEU A 370 -12.64 9.54 4.31
CA LEU A 370 -13.42 8.36 4.73
C LEU A 370 -13.98 7.54 3.54
N GLY A 371 -13.15 7.25 2.57
CA GLY A 371 -13.52 6.44 1.39
C GLY A 371 -14.34 7.19 0.33
N ARG A 372 -14.63 8.47 0.52
CA ARG A 372 -15.44 9.29 -0.39
C ARG A 372 -14.60 10.34 -1.11
N LEU A 373 -14.99 10.65 -2.34
CA LEU A 373 -14.48 11.79 -3.07
C LEU A 373 -15.24 13.04 -2.62
N ILE A 374 -14.56 13.95 -1.91
CA ILE A 374 -15.19 15.16 -1.36
C ILE A 374 -15.21 16.28 -2.41
N GLU A 375 -14.08 16.46 -3.10
CA GLU A 375 -13.96 17.50 -4.13
C GLU A 375 -12.93 17.09 -5.17
N PHE A 376 -13.23 17.37 -6.43
CA PHE A 376 -12.32 17.18 -7.57
C PHE A 376 -12.38 18.43 -8.44
N ASP A 377 -11.25 19.07 -8.66
CA ASP A 377 -11.13 20.25 -9.49
C ASP A 377 -9.68 20.45 -9.95
N LYS A 378 -9.44 21.50 -10.75
CA LYS A 378 -8.10 21.96 -11.06
C LYS A 378 -7.31 22.22 -9.77
N THR A 379 -6.07 21.84 -9.75
CA THR A 379 -5.20 22.02 -8.58
C THR A 379 -5.17 23.47 -8.08
N SER A 380 -5.21 24.43 -9.01
CA SER A 380 -5.28 25.87 -8.67
C SER A 380 -6.55 26.26 -7.92
N VAL A 381 -7.68 25.59 -8.17
CA VAL A 381 -8.95 25.82 -7.47
C VAL A 381 -8.88 25.18 -6.09
N ILE A 382 -8.51 23.89 -6.03
CA ILE A 382 -8.44 23.15 -4.76
C ILE A 382 -7.53 23.85 -3.74
N PHE A 383 -6.37 24.34 -4.17
CA PHE A 383 -5.41 25.01 -3.27
C PHE A 383 -5.61 26.52 -3.14
N GLY A 384 -6.42 27.14 -4.01
CA GLY A 384 -6.70 28.58 -3.97
C GLY A 384 -7.98 28.93 -3.23
N ASP A 385 -9.10 28.50 -3.78
CA ASP A 385 -10.45 28.75 -3.21
C ASP A 385 -11.34 27.51 -3.47
N PRO A 386 -11.19 26.45 -2.67
CA PRO A 386 -11.98 25.25 -2.83
C PRO A 386 -13.47 25.50 -2.53
N ASN A 387 -14.35 24.79 -3.24
CA ASN A 387 -15.80 24.94 -3.13
C ASN A 387 -16.37 24.30 -1.85
N LYS A 388 -15.65 23.28 -1.31
CA LYS A 388 -16.09 22.52 -0.13
C LYS A 388 -15.36 23.02 1.12
N GLU A 389 -16.12 23.26 2.19
CA GLU A 389 -15.55 23.70 3.48
C GLU A 389 -14.58 22.66 4.05
N LEU A 390 -14.89 21.36 3.90
CA LEU A 390 -14.03 20.26 4.35
C LEU A 390 -12.66 20.30 3.66
N THR A 391 -12.64 20.54 2.33
CA THR A 391 -11.40 20.74 1.56
C THR A 391 -10.63 21.94 2.07
N ARG A 392 -11.30 23.07 2.30
CA ARG A 392 -10.68 24.30 2.82
C ARG A 392 -10.02 24.09 4.18
N ARG A 393 -10.69 23.37 5.10
CA ARG A 393 -10.14 23.01 6.40
C ARG A 393 -8.92 22.12 6.28
N TYR A 394 -8.99 21.12 5.41
CA TYR A 394 -7.88 20.17 5.17
C TYR A 394 -6.64 20.90 4.62
N ILE A 395 -6.79 21.70 3.56
CA ILE A 395 -5.70 22.44 2.92
C ILE A 395 -5.07 23.48 3.89
N SER A 396 -5.89 24.11 4.75
CA SER A 396 -5.40 25.09 5.72
C SER A 396 -4.75 24.49 6.97
N GLY A 397 -4.64 23.16 7.07
CA GLY A 397 -4.09 22.47 8.24
C GLY A 397 -4.97 22.55 9.50
N ARG A 398 -6.26 22.93 9.35
CA ARG A 398 -7.26 23.02 10.43
C ARG A 398 -8.16 21.78 10.49
N PHE A 399 -7.60 20.66 10.11
CA PHE A 399 -8.28 19.38 10.05
C PHE A 399 -7.93 18.59 11.31
N GLY A 400 -8.87 18.43 12.24
CA GLY A 400 -8.69 17.77 13.53
C GLY A 400 -9.83 18.15 14.43
#